data_61b46a0e4766c1f17da83b96a7fec38a
#
_entry.id   61b46a0e4766c1f17da83b96a7fec38a
#
_cell.length_a   1.000
_cell.length_b   1.000
_cell.length_c   1.000
_cell.angle_alpha   90.00
_cell.angle_beta   90.00
_cell.angle_gamma   90.00
#
_symmetry.space_group_name_H-M   'P 1'
#
loop_
_entity.id
_entity.type
_entity.pdbx_description
1 polymer ?
#
loop_
_entity_poly.entity_id
_entity_poly.type
_entity_poly.pdbx_seq_one_letter_code
_entity_poly.pdbx_strand_id
1 'polypeptide(L)'
;FYLLGSIHVSDGLTYPQELLDAYAACDTLAVESDVLALEADLSAQVEMMRCLVYTDGTTIDAHLDAQTYADAKQVLTDLGGYQTMLDHYMPIFWYLLAGNLALAQTRFSPDGGVDRYFLQMAKADGTEILEVEQYTDVYRALGALSEETQVYALQQAIRPEVLAATEEDTAALLDAWCSGDAAAIIDLLEAEPDEPLTPEEEAAAEEFGRTLVTDRNAVMIRAADEALRAGKNVFYIVGIAHMLGEDGIVEGLRQLGYTVTQVSYTS
;
A
#
# COMPACT_ATOMS: atom_id res chain seq x y z
N PHE A 1 -12.71 -19.40 -5.73
CA PHE A 1 -11.84 -18.24 -5.80
C PHE A 1 -12.37 -17.20 -4.83
N TYR A 2 -11.55 -16.74 -3.89
CA TYR A 2 -11.92 -15.75 -2.89
C TYR A 2 -11.04 -14.52 -3.06
N LEU A 3 -11.62 -13.34 -2.87
CA LEU A 3 -10.94 -12.04 -2.87
C LEU A 3 -10.98 -11.49 -1.45
N LEU A 4 -9.85 -11.01 -0.95
CA LEU A 4 -9.75 -10.30 0.32
C LEU A 4 -8.95 -9.02 0.12
N GLY A 5 -9.55 -7.88 0.43
CA GLY A 5 -8.80 -6.63 0.55
C GLY A 5 -8.02 -6.63 1.87
N SER A 6 -6.71 -6.45 1.84
CA SER A 6 -5.89 -6.40 3.05
C SER A 6 -5.74 -4.97 3.58
N ILE A 7 -5.51 -4.90 4.89
CA ILE A 7 -4.91 -3.74 5.55
C ILE A 7 -3.54 -4.20 6.07
N HIS A 8 -2.50 -3.44 5.74
CA HIS A 8 -1.11 -3.83 6.00
C HIS A 8 -0.67 -3.66 7.45
N VAL A 9 -1.54 -3.10 8.30
CA VAL A 9 -1.25 -2.82 9.71
C VAL A 9 -2.47 -3.10 10.58
N SER A 10 -2.25 -3.51 11.83
CA SER A 10 -3.31 -3.58 12.85
C SER A 10 -2.71 -3.55 14.26
N ASP A 11 -3.57 -3.44 15.25
CA ASP A 11 -3.25 -3.59 16.68
C ASP A 11 -3.62 -4.99 17.23
N GLY A 12 -3.90 -5.92 16.32
CA GLY A 12 -4.27 -7.31 16.60
C GLY A 12 -5.68 -7.65 16.13
N LEU A 13 -5.78 -8.37 15.01
CA LEU A 13 -7.03 -8.82 14.43
C LEU A 13 -7.37 -10.24 14.86
N THR A 14 -8.66 -10.47 15.04
CA THR A 14 -9.21 -11.82 15.13
C THR A 14 -10.04 -12.08 13.87
N TYR A 15 -9.72 -13.14 13.17
CA TYR A 15 -10.39 -13.48 11.92
C TYR A 15 -11.58 -14.38 12.16
N PRO A 16 -12.76 -14.12 11.54
CA PRO A 16 -13.92 -15.00 11.62
C PRO A 16 -13.58 -16.36 11.00
N GLN A 17 -14.23 -17.42 11.52
CA GLN A 17 -13.95 -18.78 11.08
C GLN A 17 -14.27 -18.98 9.60
N GLU A 18 -15.30 -18.32 9.08
CA GLU A 18 -15.69 -18.36 7.68
C GLU A 18 -14.58 -17.87 6.75
N LEU A 19 -13.81 -16.86 7.18
CA LEU A 19 -12.65 -16.36 6.43
C LEU A 19 -11.50 -17.37 6.43
N LEU A 20 -11.24 -17.99 7.58
CA LEU A 20 -10.24 -19.04 7.71
C LEU A 20 -10.63 -20.30 6.92
N ASP A 21 -11.91 -20.64 6.89
CA ASP A 21 -12.45 -21.76 6.08
C ASP A 21 -12.33 -21.46 4.58
N ALA A 22 -12.55 -20.19 4.17
CA ALA A 22 -12.35 -19.76 2.79
C ALA A 22 -10.87 -19.89 2.35
N TYR A 23 -9.94 -19.48 3.20
CA TYR A 23 -8.51 -19.71 2.98
C TYR A 23 -8.19 -21.21 2.88
N ALA A 24 -8.66 -22.02 3.84
CA ALA A 24 -8.42 -23.47 3.89
C ALA A 24 -9.02 -24.25 2.71
N ALA A 25 -10.01 -23.68 2.00
CA ALA A 25 -10.58 -24.25 0.79
C ALA A 25 -9.75 -23.99 -0.48
N CYS A 26 -8.67 -23.24 -0.37
CA CYS A 26 -7.81 -22.84 -1.48
C CYS A 26 -6.49 -23.60 -1.48
N ASP A 27 -5.93 -23.82 -2.68
CA ASP A 27 -4.66 -24.51 -2.88
C ASP A 27 -3.51 -23.51 -3.05
N THR A 28 -3.84 -22.25 -3.34
CA THR A 28 -2.89 -21.17 -3.62
C THR A 28 -3.30 -19.91 -2.87
N LEU A 29 -2.35 -19.28 -2.21
CA LEU A 29 -2.43 -17.92 -1.71
C LEU A 29 -1.80 -16.98 -2.75
N ALA A 30 -2.58 -16.10 -3.35
CA ALA A 30 -2.04 -15.01 -4.16
C ALA A 30 -1.96 -13.74 -3.32
N VAL A 31 -0.81 -13.07 -3.38
CA VAL A 31 -0.53 -11.81 -2.67
C VAL A 31 0.09 -10.80 -3.62
N GLU A 32 0.04 -9.51 -3.29
CA GLU A 32 0.79 -8.51 -4.05
C GLU A 32 2.25 -8.96 -4.17
N SER A 33 2.91 -9.18 -3.05
CA SER A 33 4.27 -9.68 -2.98
C SER A 33 4.52 -10.40 -1.64
N ASP A 34 5.48 -11.32 -1.60
CA ASP A 34 5.88 -12.02 -0.37
C ASP A 34 6.79 -11.14 0.50
N VAL A 35 6.17 -10.29 1.32
CA VAL A 35 6.88 -9.39 2.25
C VAL A 35 7.82 -10.13 3.19
N LEU A 36 7.48 -11.36 3.59
CA LEU A 36 8.32 -12.16 4.48
C LEU A 36 9.58 -12.68 3.78
N ALA A 37 9.47 -13.03 2.50
CA ALA A 37 10.63 -13.39 1.69
C ALA A 37 11.52 -12.17 1.43
N LEU A 38 10.93 -11.03 1.13
CA LEU A 38 11.64 -9.77 0.92
C LEU A 38 12.43 -9.35 2.16
N GLU A 39 11.84 -9.44 3.36
CA GLU A 39 12.52 -9.10 4.62
C GLU A 39 13.73 -10.01 4.90
N ALA A 40 13.73 -11.23 4.38
CA ALA A 40 14.85 -12.17 4.48
C ALA A 40 15.91 -11.99 3.41
N ASP A 41 15.62 -11.24 2.32
CA ASP A 41 16.52 -11.03 1.17
C ASP A 41 17.12 -9.62 1.16
N LEU A 42 18.31 -9.50 1.75
CA LEU A 42 19.06 -8.23 1.73
C LEU A 42 19.41 -7.74 0.33
N SER A 43 19.55 -8.64 -0.65
CA SER A 43 19.86 -8.26 -2.03
C SER A 43 18.66 -7.56 -2.68
N ALA A 44 17.46 -8.11 -2.50
CA ALA A 44 16.22 -7.51 -2.96
C ALA A 44 15.97 -6.15 -2.29
N GLN A 45 16.21 -6.03 -0.98
CA GLN A 45 16.07 -4.76 -0.26
C GLN A 45 17.03 -3.68 -0.81
N VAL A 46 18.29 -4.05 -1.07
CA VAL A 46 19.26 -3.11 -1.67
C VAL A 46 18.84 -2.70 -3.08
N GLU A 47 18.31 -3.62 -3.88
CA GLU A 47 17.81 -3.31 -5.23
C GLU A 47 16.63 -2.33 -5.19
N MET A 48 15.68 -2.54 -4.29
CA MET A 48 14.57 -1.60 -4.06
C MET A 48 15.08 -0.20 -3.69
N MET A 49 15.97 -0.12 -2.69
CA MET A 49 16.51 1.15 -2.25
C MET A 49 17.24 1.91 -3.36
N ARG A 50 17.90 1.20 -4.28
CA ARG A 50 18.59 1.81 -5.44
C ARG A 50 17.63 2.51 -6.39
N CYS A 51 16.36 2.12 -6.44
CA CYS A 51 15.37 2.79 -7.28
C CYS A 51 15.03 4.20 -6.79
N LEU A 52 15.34 4.53 -5.53
CA LEU A 52 14.94 5.76 -4.85
C LEU A 52 16.13 6.66 -4.48
N VAL A 53 17.32 6.40 -5.06
CA VAL A 53 18.56 7.15 -4.78
C VAL A 53 18.94 7.99 -5.99
N TYR A 54 19.37 9.23 -5.77
CA TYR A 54 19.98 10.04 -6.83
C TYR A 54 21.28 9.42 -7.33
N THR A 55 21.42 9.30 -8.64
CA THR A 55 22.59 8.67 -9.27
C THR A 55 23.52 9.69 -9.95
N ASP A 56 23.13 10.96 -9.98
CA ASP A 56 23.87 12.07 -10.61
C ASP A 56 24.82 12.80 -9.64
N GLY A 57 24.83 12.39 -8.36
CA GLY A 57 25.67 12.97 -7.32
C GLY A 57 25.02 14.16 -6.60
N THR A 58 23.76 14.47 -6.89
CA THR A 58 22.99 15.48 -6.15
C THR A 58 22.44 14.92 -4.84
N THR A 59 21.89 15.80 -4.02
CA THR A 59 21.19 15.50 -2.79
C THR A 59 19.83 16.19 -2.78
N ILE A 60 18.90 15.72 -1.97
CA ILE A 60 17.50 16.16 -1.96
C ILE A 60 17.33 17.69 -1.82
N ASP A 61 18.26 18.37 -1.16
CA ASP A 61 18.26 19.84 -1.01
C ASP A 61 18.44 20.58 -2.34
N ALA A 62 18.95 19.92 -3.38
CA ALA A 62 19.01 20.47 -4.74
C ALA A 62 17.68 20.36 -5.51
N HIS A 63 16.75 19.54 -5.01
CA HIS A 63 15.47 19.19 -5.65
C HIS A 63 14.26 19.72 -4.89
N LEU A 64 14.47 20.27 -3.69
CA LEU A 64 13.43 20.89 -2.87
C LEU A 64 13.72 22.38 -2.71
N ASP A 65 12.68 23.18 -2.53
CA ASP A 65 12.87 24.51 -1.98
C ASP A 65 13.38 24.43 -0.53
N ALA A 66 14.04 25.49 -0.09
CA ALA A 66 14.71 25.50 1.21
C ALA A 66 13.76 25.31 2.40
N GLN A 67 12.49 25.73 2.27
CA GLN A 67 11.49 25.57 3.32
C GLN A 67 11.01 24.12 3.40
N THR A 68 10.63 23.52 2.27
CA THR A 68 10.22 22.11 2.20
C THR A 68 11.33 21.18 2.72
N TYR A 69 12.59 21.42 2.33
CA TYR A 69 13.72 20.63 2.86
C TYR A 69 13.86 20.77 4.37
N ALA A 70 13.77 21.99 4.89
CA ALA A 70 13.92 22.23 6.32
C ALA A 70 12.78 21.57 7.12
N ASP A 71 11.54 21.69 6.65
CA ASP A 71 10.35 21.13 7.30
C ASP A 71 10.38 19.59 7.28
N ALA A 72 10.67 18.98 6.13
CA ALA A 72 10.78 17.53 6.00
C ALA A 72 11.89 16.97 6.89
N LYS A 73 13.05 17.62 6.90
CA LYS A 73 14.16 17.24 7.77
C LYS A 73 13.81 17.36 9.25
N GLN A 74 13.10 18.42 9.65
CA GLN A 74 12.65 18.61 11.02
C GLN A 74 11.67 17.50 11.41
N VAL A 75 10.68 17.19 10.58
CA VAL A 75 9.72 16.10 10.82
C VAL A 75 10.43 14.77 10.99
N LEU A 76 11.32 14.39 10.08
CA LEU A 76 12.06 13.13 10.19
C LEU A 76 12.98 13.10 11.43
N THR A 77 13.49 14.26 11.86
CA THR A 77 14.30 14.37 13.09
C THR A 77 13.43 14.17 14.32
N ASP A 78 12.26 14.80 14.37
CA ASP A 78 11.32 14.70 15.50
C ASP A 78 10.75 13.29 15.63
N LEU A 79 10.54 12.60 14.50
CA LEU A 79 10.16 11.20 14.45
C LEU A 79 11.32 10.22 14.73
N GLY A 80 12.54 10.73 14.91
CA GLY A 80 13.72 9.95 15.27
C GLY A 80 14.38 9.20 14.10
N GLY A 81 14.02 9.48 12.86
CA GLY A 81 14.48 8.75 11.68
C GLY A 81 15.55 9.44 10.84
N TYR A 82 15.76 10.76 10.98
CA TYR A 82 16.71 11.48 10.13
C TYR A 82 18.16 11.09 10.39
N GLN A 83 18.88 10.83 9.31
CA GLN A 83 20.33 10.70 9.25
C GLN A 83 20.85 11.36 7.97
N THR A 84 22.04 11.97 7.96
CA THR A 84 22.59 12.72 6.82
C THR A 84 22.70 11.89 5.54
N MET A 85 22.86 10.57 5.63
CA MET A 85 22.86 9.68 4.46
C MET A 85 21.54 9.69 3.70
N LEU A 86 20.43 10.06 4.35
CA LEU A 86 19.11 10.15 3.71
C LEU A 86 19.02 11.28 2.68
N ASP A 87 19.91 12.26 2.75
CA ASP A 87 19.97 13.36 1.78
C ASP A 87 20.24 12.86 0.34
N HIS A 88 20.79 11.65 0.17
CA HIS A 88 21.01 11.03 -1.13
C HIS A 88 19.77 10.37 -1.73
N TYR A 89 18.67 10.29 -0.98
CA TYR A 89 17.43 9.69 -1.44
C TYR A 89 16.45 10.73 -1.99
N MET A 90 15.63 10.29 -2.95
CA MET A 90 14.59 11.10 -3.60
C MET A 90 13.46 11.48 -2.63
N PRO A 91 12.65 12.52 -2.91
CA PRO A 91 11.55 12.94 -2.05
C PRO A 91 10.55 11.83 -1.76
N ILE A 92 10.30 10.93 -2.71
CA ILE A 92 9.40 9.80 -2.53
C ILE A 92 9.90 8.81 -1.44
N PHE A 93 11.19 8.66 -1.26
CA PHE A 93 11.73 7.87 -0.14
C PHE A 93 11.45 8.54 1.21
N TRP A 94 11.60 9.87 1.29
CA TRP A 94 11.31 10.63 2.50
C TRP A 94 9.81 10.58 2.83
N TYR A 95 8.94 10.61 1.81
CA TYR A 95 7.50 10.37 1.95
C TYR A 95 7.22 9.01 2.62
N LEU A 96 7.77 7.91 2.07
CA LEU A 96 7.59 6.56 2.62
C LEU A 96 8.12 6.46 4.05
N LEU A 97 9.29 7.06 4.31
CA LEU A 97 9.91 7.05 5.63
C LEU A 97 9.08 7.83 6.65
N ALA A 98 8.59 9.01 6.31
CA ALA A 98 7.76 9.83 7.19
C ALA A 98 6.49 9.08 7.61
N GLY A 99 5.77 8.47 6.65
CA GLY A 99 4.59 7.67 6.93
C GLY A 99 4.88 6.47 7.84
N ASN A 100 5.94 5.72 7.55
CA ASN A 100 6.33 4.58 8.37
C ASN A 100 6.73 5.00 9.81
N LEU A 101 7.45 6.10 9.96
CA LEU A 101 7.84 6.60 11.28
C LEU A 101 6.64 7.16 12.06
N ALA A 102 5.71 7.84 11.38
CA ALA A 102 4.47 8.31 12.02
C ALA A 102 3.63 7.12 12.49
N LEU A 103 3.46 6.12 11.66
CA LEU A 103 2.75 4.89 12.03
C LEU A 103 3.41 4.18 13.23
N ALA A 104 4.74 4.14 13.28
CA ALA A 104 5.48 3.54 14.40
C ALA A 104 5.28 4.27 15.74
N GLN A 105 4.73 5.49 15.75
CA GLN A 105 4.34 6.20 16.98
C GLN A 105 2.92 5.83 17.45
N THR A 106 2.16 5.08 16.67
CA THR A 106 0.79 4.65 16.98
C THR A 106 0.78 3.26 17.62
N ARG A 107 -0.42 2.79 18.02
CA ARG A 107 -0.61 1.41 18.48
C ARG A 107 -0.57 0.36 17.37
N PHE A 108 -0.64 0.77 16.12
CA PHE A 108 -0.69 -0.14 14.96
C PHE A 108 0.70 -0.62 14.55
N SER A 109 0.77 -1.85 14.07
CA SER A 109 2.01 -2.47 13.64
C SER A 109 1.83 -3.20 12.30
N PRO A 110 2.83 -3.15 11.40
CA PRO A 110 2.86 -4.00 10.21
C PRO A 110 2.84 -5.50 10.54
N ASP A 111 3.30 -5.90 11.73
CA ASP A 111 3.26 -7.31 12.17
C ASP A 111 1.83 -7.85 12.31
N GLY A 112 0.87 -6.96 12.52
CA GLY A 112 -0.56 -7.28 12.56
C GLY A 112 -1.27 -7.24 11.20
N GLY A 113 -0.56 -6.97 10.11
CA GLY A 113 -1.14 -6.86 8.77
C GLY A 113 -1.85 -8.15 8.32
N VAL A 114 -2.95 -7.97 7.59
CA VAL A 114 -3.80 -9.07 7.10
C VAL A 114 -3.04 -9.98 6.13
N ASP A 115 -2.37 -9.40 5.16
CA ASP A 115 -1.53 -10.11 4.20
C ASP A 115 -0.40 -10.88 4.88
N ARG A 116 0.26 -10.27 5.85
CA ARG A 116 1.32 -10.90 6.64
C ARG A 116 0.83 -12.12 7.43
N TYR A 117 -0.36 -12.03 8.02
CA TYR A 117 -0.98 -13.15 8.73
C TYR A 117 -1.20 -14.36 7.80
N PHE A 118 -1.80 -14.16 6.63
CA PHE A 118 -2.04 -15.24 5.69
C PHE A 118 -0.77 -15.77 5.04
N LEU A 119 0.23 -14.92 4.80
CA LEU A 119 1.56 -15.36 4.38
C LEU A 119 2.23 -16.28 5.42
N GLN A 120 2.14 -15.94 6.69
CA GLN A 120 2.67 -16.80 7.76
C GLN A 120 1.94 -18.15 7.81
N MET A 121 0.62 -18.15 7.65
CA MET A 121 -0.16 -19.40 7.55
C MET A 121 0.27 -20.23 6.36
N ALA A 122 0.36 -19.65 5.16
CA ALA A 122 0.74 -20.35 3.94
C ALA A 122 2.15 -20.97 4.05
N LYS A 123 3.10 -20.24 4.65
CA LYS A 123 4.44 -20.78 4.90
C LYS A 123 4.43 -21.93 5.93
N ALA A 124 3.54 -21.88 6.92
CA ALA A 124 3.45 -22.90 7.97
C ALA A 124 2.78 -24.20 7.47
N ASP A 125 1.76 -24.09 6.63
CA ASP A 125 1.01 -25.23 6.11
C ASP A 125 1.47 -25.72 4.73
N GLY A 126 2.37 -24.96 4.07
CA GLY A 126 2.95 -25.30 2.78
C GLY A 126 2.05 -24.99 1.59
N THR A 127 1.07 -24.09 1.75
CA THR A 127 0.24 -23.58 0.66
C THR A 127 1.12 -22.85 -0.37
N GLU A 128 0.84 -23.08 -1.67
CA GLU A 128 1.53 -22.38 -2.76
C GLU A 128 1.33 -20.85 -2.63
N ILE A 129 2.42 -20.07 -2.67
CA ILE A 129 2.35 -18.60 -2.67
C ILE A 129 2.62 -18.12 -4.09
N LEU A 130 1.71 -17.30 -4.62
CA LEU A 130 1.80 -16.63 -5.91
C LEU A 130 1.93 -15.12 -5.69
N GLU A 131 3.05 -14.55 -6.11
CA GLU A 131 3.22 -13.10 -6.14
C GLU A 131 2.61 -12.53 -7.42
N VAL A 132 1.72 -11.55 -7.27
CA VAL A 132 1.04 -10.89 -8.39
C VAL A 132 1.92 -9.79 -8.98
N GLU A 133 2.73 -9.16 -8.15
CA GLU A 133 3.68 -8.12 -8.52
C GLU A 133 5.07 -8.40 -7.94
N GLN A 134 6.07 -7.74 -8.51
CA GLN A 134 7.41 -7.73 -7.92
C GLN A 134 7.62 -6.40 -7.18
N TYR A 135 8.09 -6.45 -5.95
CA TYR A 135 8.40 -5.24 -5.15
C TYR A 135 9.30 -4.26 -5.89
N THR A 136 10.30 -4.78 -6.60
CA THR A 136 11.23 -3.95 -7.38
C THR A 136 10.53 -3.15 -8.46
N ASP A 137 9.42 -3.65 -9.03
CA ASP A 137 8.66 -2.92 -10.05
C ASP A 137 7.87 -1.77 -9.42
N VAL A 138 7.30 -1.97 -8.25
CA VAL A 138 6.61 -0.91 -7.47
C VAL A 138 7.60 0.21 -7.10
N TYR A 139 8.76 -0.13 -6.54
CA TYR A 139 9.76 0.86 -6.16
C TYR A 139 10.38 1.57 -7.37
N ARG A 140 10.52 0.86 -8.50
CA ARG A 140 10.96 1.48 -9.76
C ARG A 140 9.92 2.47 -10.29
N ALA A 141 8.63 2.15 -10.20
CA ALA A 141 7.55 3.05 -10.58
C ALA A 141 7.53 4.29 -9.69
N LEU A 142 7.68 4.13 -8.37
CA LEU A 142 7.78 5.24 -7.43
C LEU A 142 8.98 6.16 -7.72
N GLY A 143 10.15 5.59 -8.00
CA GLY A 143 11.35 6.37 -8.35
C GLY A 143 11.28 7.03 -9.73
N ALA A 144 10.35 6.59 -10.59
CA ALA A 144 10.13 7.16 -11.93
C ALA A 144 9.02 8.23 -11.96
N LEU A 145 8.34 8.50 -10.84
CA LEU A 145 7.43 9.63 -10.71
C LEU A 145 8.11 10.94 -11.05
N SER A 146 7.36 11.88 -11.62
CA SER A 146 7.87 13.24 -11.85
C SER A 146 8.39 13.86 -10.54
N GLU A 147 9.36 14.76 -10.64
CA GLU A 147 9.92 15.44 -9.46
C GLU A 147 8.80 16.20 -8.72
N GLU A 148 7.94 16.87 -9.46
CA GLU A 148 6.79 17.60 -8.95
C GLU A 148 5.87 16.68 -8.12
N THR A 149 5.59 15.48 -8.61
CA THR A 149 4.75 14.49 -7.90
C THR A 149 5.43 13.96 -6.64
N GLN A 150 6.73 13.68 -6.69
CA GLN A 150 7.47 13.23 -5.51
C GLN A 150 7.52 14.32 -4.43
N VAL A 151 7.71 15.58 -4.83
CA VAL A 151 7.72 16.74 -3.91
C VAL A 151 6.33 16.94 -3.31
N TYR A 152 5.28 16.91 -4.15
CA TYR A 152 3.89 16.99 -3.67
C TYR A 152 3.59 15.91 -2.63
N ALA A 153 3.88 14.65 -2.93
CA ALA A 153 3.64 13.55 -1.99
C ALA A 153 4.35 13.77 -0.66
N LEU A 154 5.63 14.19 -0.70
CA LEU A 154 6.39 14.51 0.52
C LEU A 154 5.75 15.66 1.29
N GLN A 155 5.38 16.75 0.62
CA GLN A 155 4.75 17.90 1.26
C GLN A 155 3.42 17.51 1.96
N GLN A 156 2.61 16.65 1.35
CA GLN A 156 1.40 16.15 1.99
C GLN A 156 1.70 15.30 3.23
N ALA A 157 2.67 14.39 3.15
CA ALA A 157 3.00 13.48 4.25
C ALA A 157 3.59 14.17 5.49
N ILE A 158 4.26 15.31 5.33
CA ILE A 158 4.88 16.03 6.45
C ILE A 158 3.98 17.09 7.09
N ARG A 159 2.75 17.25 6.61
CA ARG A 159 1.79 18.20 7.20
C ARG A 159 1.48 17.80 8.64
N PRO A 160 1.55 18.73 9.59
CA PRO A 160 1.32 18.42 11.01
C PRO A 160 -0.04 17.77 11.29
N GLU A 161 -1.09 18.19 10.59
CA GLU A 161 -2.42 17.61 10.69
C GLU A 161 -2.49 16.17 10.19
N VAL A 162 -1.80 15.82 9.10
CA VAL A 162 -1.72 14.46 8.56
C VAL A 162 -0.98 13.54 9.53
N LEU A 163 0.16 14.01 10.06
CA LEU A 163 0.93 13.24 11.05
C LEU A 163 0.13 13.05 12.36
N ALA A 164 -0.62 14.06 12.78
CA ALA A 164 -1.44 13.98 13.99
C ALA A 164 -2.66 13.06 13.82
N ALA A 165 -3.20 12.96 12.61
CA ALA A 165 -4.36 12.13 12.29
C ALA A 165 -4.01 10.65 12.04
N THR A 166 -2.74 10.29 11.86
CA THR A 166 -2.31 8.94 11.45
C THR A 166 -2.95 7.81 12.27
N GLU A 167 -3.05 7.94 13.59
CA GLU A 167 -3.67 6.90 14.43
C GLU A 167 -5.19 6.84 14.25
N GLU A 168 -5.86 8.00 14.17
CA GLU A 168 -7.31 8.09 14.01
C GLU A 168 -7.75 7.58 12.64
N ASP A 169 -7.07 7.99 11.58
CA ASP A 169 -7.34 7.55 10.21
C ASP A 169 -7.11 6.05 10.03
N THR A 170 -6.02 5.53 10.60
CA THR A 170 -5.74 4.09 10.59
C THR A 170 -6.82 3.32 11.35
N ALA A 171 -7.27 3.83 12.50
CA ALA A 171 -8.35 3.23 13.27
C ALA A 171 -9.68 3.23 12.49
N ALA A 172 -10.04 4.36 11.88
CA ALA A 172 -11.26 4.49 11.09
C ALA A 172 -11.29 3.51 9.91
N LEU A 173 -10.17 3.39 9.19
CA LEU A 173 -10.05 2.44 8.08
C LEU A 173 -10.16 0.99 8.58
N LEU A 174 -9.52 0.66 9.71
CA LEU A 174 -9.59 -0.68 10.29
C LEU A 174 -11.00 -1.02 10.78
N ASP A 175 -11.71 -0.08 11.40
CA ASP A 175 -13.09 -0.25 11.87
C ASP A 175 -14.05 -0.45 10.68
N ALA A 176 -13.91 0.34 9.60
CA ALA A 176 -14.68 0.16 8.37
C ALA A 176 -14.40 -1.20 7.72
N TRP A 177 -13.13 -1.63 7.69
CA TRP A 177 -12.73 -2.94 7.19
C TRP A 177 -13.33 -4.08 8.03
N CYS A 178 -13.24 -4.02 9.36
CA CYS A 178 -13.80 -5.03 10.27
C CYS A 178 -15.32 -5.16 10.14
N SER A 179 -16.01 -4.05 9.87
CA SER A 179 -17.47 -4.05 9.65
C SER A 179 -17.88 -4.52 8.25
N GLY A 180 -16.93 -4.61 7.31
CA GLY A 180 -17.20 -4.91 5.90
C GLY A 180 -17.94 -3.78 5.17
N ASP A 181 -17.85 -2.54 5.66
CA ASP A 181 -18.48 -1.37 5.05
C ASP A 181 -17.64 -0.83 3.90
N ALA A 182 -17.87 -1.40 2.71
CA ALA A 182 -17.16 -0.99 1.50
C ALA A 182 -17.38 0.49 1.14
N ALA A 183 -18.55 1.05 1.46
CA ALA A 183 -18.82 2.47 1.17
C ALA A 183 -17.99 3.37 2.08
N ALA A 184 -17.96 3.08 3.39
CA ALA A 184 -17.13 3.83 4.32
C ALA A 184 -15.62 3.72 3.98
N ILE A 185 -15.16 2.56 3.50
CA ILE A 185 -13.78 2.41 3.04
C ILE A 185 -13.50 3.30 1.82
N ILE A 186 -14.40 3.31 0.83
CA ILE A 186 -14.26 4.18 -0.35
C ILE A 186 -14.22 5.64 0.08
N ASP A 187 -15.17 6.09 0.92
CA ASP A 187 -15.23 7.46 1.42
C ASP A 187 -13.92 7.89 2.13
N LEU A 188 -13.29 6.96 2.88
CA LEU A 188 -12.01 7.23 3.54
C LEU A 188 -10.82 7.29 2.56
N LEU A 189 -10.82 6.43 1.53
CA LEU A 189 -9.73 6.37 0.54
C LEU A 189 -9.81 7.49 -0.50
N GLU A 190 -11.02 7.97 -0.81
CA GLU A 190 -11.30 9.00 -1.80
C GLU A 190 -11.57 10.36 -1.17
N ALA A 191 -11.28 10.53 0.13
CA ALA A 191 -11.50 11.80 0.82
C ALA A 191 -10.76 12.94 0.10
N GLU A 192 -11.53 13.95 -0.31
CA GLU A 192 -10.96 15.13 -0.94
C GLU A 192 -10.20 16.00 0.08
N PRO A 193 -9.15 16.71 -0.33
CA PRO A 193 -8.45 17.64 0.54
C PRO A 193 -9.38 18.80 0.95
N ASP A 194 -9.20 19.30 2.17
CA ASP A 194 -10.00 20.41 2.71
C ASP A 194 -9.90 21.70 1.88
N GLU A 195 -8.78 21.91 1.21
CA GLU A 195 -8.55 23.06 0.34
C GLU A 195 -8.46 22.62 -1.13
N PRO A 196 -9.01 23.42 -2.06
CA PRO A 196 -8.89 23.14 -3.49
C PRO A 196 -7.41 23.07 -3.90
N LEU A 197 -7.06 22.03 -4.64
CA LEU A 197 -5.73 21.87 -5.23
C LEU A 197 -5.52 22.87 -6.39
N THR A 198 -4.30 23.30 -6.58
CA THR A 198 -3.89 23.97 -7.82
C THR A 198 -3.87 22.96 -8.97
N PRO A 199 -3.92 23.42 -10.25
CA PRO A 199 -3.81 22.49 -11.38
C PRO A 199 -2.54 21.62 -11.38
N GLU A 200 -1.45 22.14 -10.85
CA GLU A 200 -0.18 21.43 -10.70
C GLU A 200 -0.27 20.35 -9.63
N GLU A 201 -0.90 20.66 -8.51
CA GLU A 201 -1.15 19.68 -7.42
C GLU A 201 -2.15 18.62 -7.84
N GLU A 202 -3.21 18.97 -8.59
CA GLU A 202 -4.16 18.01 -9.16
C GLU A 202 -3.45 17.02 -10.09
N ALA A 203 -2.58 17.50 -10.98
CA ALA A 203 -1.80 16.65 -11.88
C ALA A 203 -0.84 15.73 -11.11
N ALA A 204 -0.20 16.22 -10.04
CA ALA A 204 0.69 15.44 -9.19
C ALA A 204 -0.09 14.37 -8.40
N ALA A 205 -1.25 14.71 -7.83
CA ALA A 205 -2.12 13.78 -7.14
C ALA A 205 -2.64 12.68 -8.08
N GLU A 206 -3.04 13.04 -9.32
CA GLU A 206 -3.47 12.08 -10.33
C GLU A 206 -2.34 11.13 -10.74
N GLU A 207 -1.12 11.64 -11.02
CA GLU A 207 0.03 10.79 -11.34
C GLU A 207 0.34 9.83 -10.18
N PHE A 208 0.34 10.33 -8.94
CA PHE A 208 0.61 9.55 -7.75
C PHE A 208 -0.43 8.43 -7.56
N GLY A 209 -1.72 8.77 -7.58
CA GLY A 209 -2.82 7.82 -7.41
C GLY A 209 -2.84 6.76 -8.52
N ARG A 210 -2.63 7.18 -9.78
CA ARG A 210 -2.53 6.26 -10.90
C ARG A 210 -1.38 5.27 -10.73
N THR A 211 -0.19 5.74 -10.37
CA THR A 211 1.00 4.90 -10.20
C THR A 211 0.86 3.92 -9.05
N LEU A 212 0.29 4.36 -7.93
CA LEU A 212 0.13 3.50 -6.75
C LEU A 212 -1.05 2.55 -6.83
N VAL A 213 -2.11 2.89 -7.56
CA VAL A 213 -3.37 2.14 -7.54
C VAL A 213 -3.80 1.71 -8.94
N THR A 214 -4.17 2.64 -9.82
CA THR A 214 -4.91 2.31 -11.05
C THR A 214 -4.10 1.48 -12.05
N ASP A 215 -2.83 1.84 -12.30
CA ASP A 215 -1.97 1.11 -13.23
C ASP A 215 -1.68 -0.32 -12.72
N ARG A 216 -1.57 -0.48 -11.39
CA ARG A 216 -1.38 -1.78 -10.72
C ARG A 216 -2.64 -2.64 -10.77
N ASN A 217 -3.82 -2.04 -10.63
CA ASN A 217 -5.10 -2.75 -10.72
C ASN A 217 -5.23 -3.53 -12.04
N ALA A 218 -4.78 -2.97 -13.15
CA ALA A 218 -4.81 -3.65 -14.45
C ALA A 218 -3.95 -4.94 -14.48
N VAL A 219 -2.81 -4.96 -13.77
CA VAL A 219 -1.96 -6.15 -13.60
C VAL A 219 -2.66 -7.18 -12.71
N MET A 220 -3.19 -6.73 -11.59
CA MET A 220 -3.86 -7.57 -10.59
C MET A 220 -5.14 -8.20 -11.15
N ILE A 221 -5.97 -7.45 -11.89
CA ILE A 221 -7.18 -7.97 -12.57
C ILE A 221 -6.80 -9.06 -13.58
N ARG A 222 -5.73 -8.86 -14.35
CA ARG A 222 -5.25 -9.85 -15.33
C ARG A 222 -4.79 -11.13 -14.65
N ALA A 223 -4.01 -11.01 -13.56
CA ALA A 223 -3.55 -12.18 -12.80
C ALA A 223 -4.72 -12.97 -12.19
N ALA A 224 -5.74 -12.28 -11.67
CA ALA A 224 -6.95 -12.91 -11.16
C ALA A 224 -7.76 -13.60 -12.26
N ASP A 225 -7.94 -12.97 -13.45
CA ASP A 225 -8.61 -13.56 -14.61
C ASP A 225 -7.88 -14.83 -15.11
N GLU A 226 -6.56 -14.77 -15.21
CA GLU A 226 -5.75 -15.92 -15.60
C GLU A 226 -5.91 -17.11 -14.63
N ALA A 227 -5.89 -16.84 -13.33
CA ALA A 227 -6.09 -17.87 -12.31
C ALA A 227 -7.51 -18.46 -12.35
N LEU A 228 -8.54 -17.62 -12.52
CA LEU A 228 -9.94 -18.03 -12.68
C LEU A 228 -10.13 -18.91 -13.95
N ARG A 229 -9.59 -18.52 -15.08
CA ARG A 229 -9.65 -19.29 -16.33
C ARG A 229 -8.90 -20.62 -16.25
N ALA A 230 -7.83 -20.65 -15.46
CA ALA A 230 -7.11 -21.89 -15.19
C ALA A 230 -7.85 -22.84 -14.23
N GLY A 231 -8.97 -22.41 -13.65
CA GLY A 231 -9.75 -23.18 -12.68
C GLY A 231 -9.04 -23.39 -11.35
N LYS A 232 -8.13 -22.49 -10.98
CA LYS A 232 -7.39 -22.59 -9.71
C LYS A 232 -8.29 -22.19 -8.54
N ASN A 233 -8.10 -22.85 -7.40
CA ASN A 233 -8.65 -22.45 -6.12
C ASN A 233 -7.69 -21.51 -5.43
N VAL A 234 -7.94 -20.21 -5.54
CA VAL A 234 -7.04 -19.16 -5.05
C VAL A 234 -7.72 -18.33 -3.97
N PHE A 235 -7.00 -18.12 -2.89
CA PHE A 235 -7.27 -17.07 -1.92
C PHE A 235 -6.41 -15.86 -2.30
N TYR A 236 -7.05 -14.84 -2.86
CA TYR A 236 -6.40 -13.70 -3.51
C TYR A 236 -6.46 -12.48 -2.59
N ILE A 237 -5.30 -12.07 -2.07
CA ILE A 237 -5.16 -10.96 -1.12
C ILE A 237 -4.32 -9.85 -1.76
N VAL A 238 -4.90 -8.67 -1.86
CA VAL A 238 -4.19 -7.42 -2.17
C VAL A 238 -4.76 -6.29 -1.33
N GLY A 239 -4.07 -5.16 -1.25
CA GLY A 239 -4.52 -4.02 -0.47
C GLY A 239 -5.96 -3.61 -0.80
N ILE A 240 -6.70 -3.21 0.23
CA ILE A 240 -8.13 -2.87 0.08
C ILE A 240 -8.36 -1.75 -0.94
N ALA A 241 -7.42 -0.82 -1.09
CA ALA A 241 -7.48 0.24 -2.09
C ALA A 241 -7.49 -0.29 -3.54
N HIS A 242 -6.95 -1.49 -3.79
CA HIS A 242 -6.99 -2.16 -5.10
C HIS A 242 -8.30 -2.91 -5.34
N MET A 243 -9.04 -3.24 -4.28
CA MET A 243 -10.27 -4.06 -4.39
C MET A 243 -11.49 -3.27 -4.83
N LEU A 244 -11.63 -2.04 -4.31
CA LEU A 244 -12.83 -1.23 -4.38
C LEU A 244 -12.70 -0.08 -5.38
N GLY A 245 -13.83 0.62 -5.65
CA GLY A 245 -13.90 1.71 -6.62
C GLY A 245 -14.16 1.25 -8.04
N GLU A 246 -14.34 2.22 -8.95
CA GLU A 246 -14.68 1.97 -10.36
C GLU A 246 -13.57 1.22 -11.12
N ASP A 247 -12.31 1.50 -10.80
CA ASP A 247 -11.13 0.87 -11.37
C ASP A 247 -10.62 -0.31 -10.52
N GLY A 248 -11.35 -0.69 -9.47
CA GLY A 248 -10.96 -1.75 -8.55
C GLY A 248 -11.11 -3.14 -9.14
N ILE A 249 -10.46 -4.12 -8.50
CA ILE A 249 -10.43 -5.52 -8.95
C ILE A 249 -11.82 -6.12 -8.99
N VAL A 250 -12.67 -5.82 -8.01
CA VAL A 250 -14.05 -6.33 -7.96
C VAL A 250 -14.83 -5.91 -9.19
N GLU A 251 -14.77 -4.62 -9.55
CA GLU A 251 -15.47 -4.11 -10.72
C GLU A 251 -14.82 -4.58 -12.03
N GLY A 252 -13.50 -4.60 -12.12
CA GLY A 252 -12.78 -5.13 -13.28
C GLY A 252 -13.14 -6.59 -13.58
N LEU A 253 -13.25 -7.45 -12.58
CA LEU A 253 -13.70 -8.84 -12.76
C LEU A 253 -15.18 -8.92 -13.17
N ARG A 254 -16.06 -8.05 -12.66
CA ARG A 254 -17.46 -7.98 -13.10
C ARG A 254 -17.56 -7.59 -14.57
N GLN A 255 -16.76 -6.63 -15.03
CA GLN A 255 -16.69 -6.22 -16.44
C GLN A 255 -16.20 -7.35 -17.36
N LEU A 256 -15.36 -8.26 -16.85
CA LEU A 256 -14.96 -9.49 -17.54
C LEU A 256 -16.02 -10.59 -17.53
N GLY A 257 -17.18 -10.36 -16.88
CA GLY A 257 -18.33 -11.27 -16.84
C GLY A 257 -18.37 -12.21 -15.65
N TYR A 258 -17.51 -12.06 -14.67
CA TYR A 258 -17.56 -12.83 -13.43
C TYR A 258 -18.62 -12.31 -12.48
N THR A 259 -19.24 -13.22 -11.73
CA THR A 259 -20.13 -12.84 -10.61
C THR A 259 -19.29 -12.71 -9.36
N VAL A 260 -19.17 -11.50 -8.83
CA VAL A 260 -18.45 -11.20 -7.59
C VAL A 260 -19.45 -10.71 -6.55
N THR A 261 -19.56 -11.46 -5.43
CA THR A 261 -20.47 -11.15 -4.33
C THR A 261 -19.69 -10.98 -3.04
N GLN A 262 -20.02 -9.97 -2.27
CA GLN A 262 -19.46 -9.79 -0.93
C GLN A 262 -20.05 -10.86 0.01
N VAL A 263 -19.17 -11.51 0.77
CA VAL A 263 -19.56 -12.41 1.85
C VAL A 263 -19.66 -11.61 3.14
N SER A 264 -20.81 -11.64 3.79
CA SER A 264 -20.99 -11.01 5.09
C SER A 264 -20.84 -12.06 6.19
N TYR A 265 -20.12 -11.71 7.24
CA TYR A 265 -19.99 -12.52 8.44
C TYR A 265 -20.97 -12.04 9.50
N THR A 266 -21.58 -12.96 10.22
CA THR A 266 -22.30 -12.62 11.45
C THR A 266 -21.30 -12.73 12.60
N SER A 267 -20.96 -11.58 13.19
CA SER A 267 -20.17 -11.50 14.43
C SER A 267 -20.88 -12.16 15.61
#